data_2f934d4f64ebbedd2eccfdccfe9f9a65
#
_entry.id   2f934d4f64ebbedd2eccfdccfe9f9a65
#
_cell.length_a   1.000
_cell.length_b   1.000
_cell.length_c   1.000
_cell.angle_alpha   90.00
_cell.angle_beta   90.00
_cell.angle_gamma   90.00
#
_symmetry.space_group_name_H-M   'P 1'
#
loop_
_entity.id
_entity.type
_entity.pdbx_description
1 polymer ?
#
loop_
_entity_poly.entity_id
_entity_poly.type
_entity_poly.pdbx_seq_one_letter_code
_entity_poly.pdbx_strand_id
1 'polypeptide(L)'
;MNQVVPPLPGSQPPKSFPWLGCSLGCGAIVILGALGLLFALLALVELPPFSHDPSQPTVPSDFIGDWRTSGTVEGTIVIQPDGRASCNIKGPSNSFELNGARARFDSHTNVLSIKFWFIGPQWHVDQRPIQKGQRMEMILNGQRYLRSTPSIPPGQRAPTPKPWEV
;
A
#
# COMPACT_ATOMS: atom_id res chain seq x y z
N MET A 1 -74.12 -39.64 -23.04
CA MET A 1 -73.89 -38.67 -21.94
C MET A 1 -72.81 -37.69 -22.45
N ASN A 2 -73.25 -36.54 -22.96
CA ASN A 2 -72.30 -35.50 -23.45
C ASN A 2 -71.97 -34.54 -22.27
N GLN A 3 -70.70 -34.54 -21.86
CA GLN A 3 -70.23 -33.54 -20.88
C GLN A 3 -69.92 -32.28 -21.67
N VAL A 4 -70.63 -31.21 -21.34
CA VAL A 4 -70.35 -29.83 -21.81
C VAL A 4 -69.24 -29.26 -20.88
N VAL A 5 -68.06 -29.01 -21.45
CA VAL A 5 -66.95 -28.36 -20.77
C VAL A 5 -67.20 -26.84 -20.72
N PRO A 6 -67.18 -26.17 -19.56
CA PRO A 6 -67.36 -24.73 -19.51
C PRO A 6 -66.12 -23.98 -20.08
N PRO A 7 -66.31 -22.84 -20.73
CA PRO A 7 -65.23 -22.03 -21.27
C PRO A 7 -64.39 -21.43 -20.13
N LEU A 8 -63.03 -21.44 -20.31
CA LEU A 8 -62.08 -20.79 -19.47
C LEU A 8 -62.25 -19.27 -19.45
N PRO A 9 -62.14 -18.61 -18.27
CA PRO A 9 -62.24 -17.16 -18.20
C PRO A 9 -61.08 -16.51 -18.95
N GLY A 10 -61.43 -15.54 -19.85
CA GLY A 10 -60.52 -14.87 -20.73
C GLY A 10 -59.40 -14.11 -19.97
N SER A 11 -58.19 -14.37 -20.36
CA SER A 11 -56.98 -13.62 -19.95
C SER A 11 -57.11 -12.17 -20.45
N GLN A 12 -57.29 -11.24 -19.51
CA GLN A 12 -57.19 -9.83 -19.83
C GLN A 12 -55.76 -9.45 -20.23
N PRO A 13 -55.55 -8.69 -21.29
CA PRO A 13 -54.23 -8.22 -21.64
C PRO A 13 -53.69 -7.26 -20.54
N PRO A 14 -52.39 -7.32 -20.26
CA PRO A 14 -51.81 -6.47 -19.24
C PRO A 14 -51.98 -5.00 -19.63
N LYS A 15 -52.57 -4.20 -18.73
CA LYS A 15 -52.62 -2.75 -18.85
C LYS A 15 -51.22 -2.20 -18.93
N SER A 16 -50.84 -1.66 -20.09
CA SER A 16 -49.60 -0.92 -20.28
C SER A 16 -49.63 0.32 -19.39
N PHE A 17 -48.72 0.36 -18.40
CA PHE A 17 -48.47 1.52 -17.57
C PHE A 17 -47.61 2.53 -18.35
N PRO A 18 -48.13 3.67 -18.81
CA PRO A 18 -47.33 4.65 -19.56
C PRO A 18 -46.40 5.51 -18.69
N TRP A 19 -46.25 5.16 -17.40
CA TRP A 19 -45.50 5.98 -16.42
C TRP A 19 -44.02 5.62 -16.26
N LEU A 20 -43.56 4.53 -16.86
CA LEU A 20 -42.14 4.10 -16.68
C LEU A 20 -41.16 4.81 -17.64
N GLY A 21 -41.63 5.58 -18.59
CA GLY A 21 -40.77 6.23 -19.59
C GLY A 21 -40.11 7.54 -19.15
N CYS A 22 -40.68 8.28 -18.18
CA CYS A 22 -40.16 9.59 -17.79
C CYS A 22 -39.25 9.57 -16.56
N SER A 23 -39.29 8.54 -15.71
CA SER A 23 -38.53 8.51 -14.49
C SER A 23 -37.06 8.14 -14.65
N LEU A 24 -36.72 7.38 -15.70
CA LEU A 24 -35.32 6.97 -15.96
C LEU A 24 -34.44 8.11 -16.51
N GLY A 25 -35.01 9.06 -17.24
CA GLY A 25 -34.25 10.19 -17.77
C GLY A 25 -33.85 11.24 -16.72
N CYS A 26 -34.75 11.56 -15.79
CA CYS A 26 -34.46 12.54 -14.73
C CYS A 26 -33.49 12.00 -13.66
N GLY A 27 -33.56 10.71 -13.34
CA GLY A 27 -32.66 10.07 -12.39
C GLY A 27 -31.20 10.06 -12.85
N ALA A 28 -30.97 9.79 -14.12
CA ALA A 28 -29.62 9.78 -14.69
C ALA A 28 -28.96 11.16 -14.68
N ILE A 29 -29.72 12.22 -14.96
CA ILE A 29 -29.20 13.59 -14.95
C ILE A 29 -28.85 14.04 -13.52
N VAL A 30 -29.65 13.67 -12.54
CA VAL A 30 -29.38 14.00 -11.13
C VAL A 30 -28.14 13.27 -10.61
N ILE A 31 -27.97 11.99 -10.97
CA ILE A 31 -26.81 11.20 -10.57
C ILE A 31 -25.52 11.76 -11.22
N LEU A 32 -25.56 12.07 -12.52
CA LEU A 32 -24.42 12.66 -13.21
C LEU A 32 -24.08 14.07 -12.68
N GLY A 33 -25.08 14.87 -12.33
CA GLY A 33 -24.90 16.17 -11.70
C GLY A 33 -24.28 16.05 -10.31
N ALA A 34 -24.73 15.09 -9.49
CA ALA A 34 -24.19 14.83 -8.16
C ALA A 34 -22.75 14.31 -8.23
N LEU A 35 -22.42 13.40 -9.17
CA LEU A 35 -21.04 12.97 -9.40
C LEU A 35 -20.15 14.11 -9.88
N GLY A 36 -20.62 14.95 -10.80
CA GLY A 36 -19.88 16.12 -11.27
C GLY A 36 -19.59 17.11 -10.15
N LEU A 37 -20.58 17.36 -9.27
CA LEU A 37 -20.42 18.23 -8.10
C LEU A 37 -19.44 17.62 -7.09
N LEU A 38 -19.50 16.31 -6.86
CA LEU A 38 -18.57 15.60 -5.98
C LEU A 38 -17.13 15.68 -6.51
N PHE A 39 -16.94 15.48 -7.81
CA PHE A 39 -15.62 15.65 -8.44
C PHE A 39 -15.13 17.10 -8.37
N ALA A 40 -16.02 18.09 -8.57
CA ALA A 40 -15.66 19.49 -8.43
C ALA A 40 -15.30 19.85 -6.99
N LEU A 41 -16.03 19.33 -5.98
CA LEU A 41 -15.70 19.49 -4.57
C LEU A 41 -14.40 18.79 -4.18
N LEU A 42 -14.13 17.63 -4.73
CA LEU A 42 -12.85 16.92 -4.52
C LEU A 42 -11.67 17.65 -5.19
N ALA A 43 -11.90 18.35 -6.29
CA ALA A 43 -10.90 19.18 -6.95
C ALA A 43 -10.68 20.52 -6.21
N LEU A 44 -11.67 21.03 -5.50
CA LEU A 44 -11.57 22.23 -4.65
C LEU A 44 -10.99 21.94 -3.25
N VAL A 45 -11.11 20.70 -2.76
CA VAL A 45 -10.25 20.24 -1.68
C VAL A 45 -8.88 20.14 -2.31
N GLU A 46 -8.12 21.24 -2.25
CA GLU A 46 -6.68 21.20 -2.50
C GLU A 46 -6.15 20.07 -1.61
N LEU A 47 -6.03 18.89 -2.20
CA LEU A 47 -5.19 17.84 -1.63
C LEU A 47 -3.89 18.57 -1.35
N PRO A 48 -3.45 18.67 -0.09
CA PRO A 48 -2.24 19.40 0.24
C PRO A 48 -1.22 18.95 -0.79
N PRO A 49 -0.60 19.87 -1.53
CA PRO A 49 0.38 19.47 -2.51
C PRO A 49 1.29 18.54 -1.75
N PHE A 50 1.43 17.31 -2.24
CA PHE A 50 2.47 16.43 -1.75
C PHE A 50 3.75 17.16 -2.11
N SER A 51 4.08 18.18 -1.27
CA SER A 51 5.31 18.92 -1.34
C SER A 51 6.39 17.89 -1.07
N HIS A 52 6.73 17.17 -2.11
CA HIS A 52 7.94 16.42 -2.14
C HIS A 52 9.04 17.48 -2.18
N ASP A 53 9.41 17.96 -1.00
CA ASP A 53 10.71 18.56 -0.83
C ASP A 53 11.70 17.41 -1.05
N PRO A 54 12.33 17.31 -2.22
CA PRO A 54 13.27 16.23 -2.51
C PRO A 54 14.51 16.31 -1.63
N SER A 55 14.66 17.37 -0.86
CA SER A 55 15.83 17.64 -0.01
C SER A 55 15.67 17.06 1.42
N GLN A 56 14.46 16.69 1.85
CA GLN A 56 14.31 16.06 3.16
C GLN A 56 14.35 14.54 3.03
N PRO A 57 15.32 13.87 3.67
CA PRO A 57 15.32 12.42 3.77
C PRO A 57 14.05 12.01 4.51
N THR A 58 13.16 11.34 3.79
CA THR A 58 11.88 10.84 4.33
C THR A 58 12.08 9.80 5.42
N VAL A 59 13.30 9.30 5.53
CA VAL A 59 13.71 8.27 6.51
C VAL A 59 15.11 8.60 7.03
N PRO A 60 15.34 8.57 8.34
CA PRO A 60 16.69 8.70 8.92
C PRO A 60 17.67 7.67 8.35
N SER A 61 18.93 8.06 8.24
CA SER A 61 19.98 7.24 7.62
C SER A 61 20.25 5.91 8.33
N ASP A 62 19.92 5.81 9.62
CA ASP A 62 20.03 4.59 10.39
C ASP A 62 19.08 3.48 9.91
N PHE A 63 17.92 3.83 9.34
CA PHE A 63 16.99 2.86 8.76
C PHE A 63 17.40 2.36 7.35
N ILE A 64 18.32 3.03 6.68
CA ILE A 64 18.74 2.65 5.32
C ILE A 64 19.46 1.31 5.36
N GLY A 65 19.08 0.39 4.48
CA GLY A 65 19.71 -0.93 4.33
C GLY A 65 18.71 -2.06 4.13
N ASP A 66 19.26 -3.27 4.15
CA ASP A 66 18.51 -4.52 3.97
C ASP A 66 18.28 -5.13 5.34
N TRP A 67 17.03 -5.23 5.73
CA TRP A 67 16.61 -5.75 7.01
C TRP A 67 15.89 -7.07 6.85
N ARG A 68 16.25 -8.06 7.66
CA ARG A 68 15.63 -9.38 7.63
C ARG A 68 15.17 -9.81 9.02
N THR A 69 13.99 -10.39 9.07
CA THR A 69 13.49 -11.08 10.26
C THR A 69 13.27 -12.55 9.93
N SER A 70 13.43 -13.38 10.94
CA SER A 70 13.18 -14.82 10.89
C SER A 70 12.41 -15.24 12.13
N GLY A 71 11.58 -16.26 12.03
CA GLY A 71 10.75 -16.77 13.10
C GLY A 71 9.32 -17.02 12.63
N THR A 72 8.34 -16.68 13.45
CA THR A 72 6.91 -16.86 13.10
C THR A 72 6.50 -16.00 11.90
N VAL A 73 7.15 -14.87 11.71
CA VAL A 73 7.04 -14.02 10.53
C VAL A 73 8.42 -13.94 9.89
N GLU A 74 8.50 -14.34 8.64
CA GLU A 74 9.69 -14.14 7.83
C GLU A 74 9.50 -12.90 6.98
N GLY A 75 10.51 -12.04 6.93
CA GLY A 75 10.37 -10.81 6.17
C GLY A 75 11.69 -10.18 5.81
N THR A 76 11.64 -9.46 4.70
CA THR A 76 12.72 -8.60 4.24
C THR A 76 12.17 -7.21 4.00
N ILE A 77 12.85 -6.20 4.50
CA ILE A 77 12.58 -4.78 4.26
C ILE A 77 13.87 -4.19 3.70
N VAL A 78 13.80 -3.59 2.52
CA VAL A 78 14.91 -2.87 1.90
C VAL A 78 14.55 -1.40 1.83
N ILE A 79 15.40 -0.55 2.40
CA ILE A 79 15.23 0.90 2.36
C ILE A 79 16.48 1.52 1.73
N GLN A 80 16.28 2.22 0.62
CA GLN A 80 17.35 2.87 -0.13
C GLN A 80 17.59 4.30 0.34
N PRO A 81 18.78 4.86 0.09
CA PRO A 81 19.12 6.24 0.49
C PRO A 81 18.19 7.31 -0.13
N ASP A 82 17.58 7.02 -1.28
CA ASP A 82 16.63 7.92 -1.96
C ASP A 82 15.19 7.81 -1.40
N GLY A 83 15.00 7.03 -0.33
CA GLY A 83 13.71 6.79 0.30
C GLY A 83 12.84 5.76 -0.42
N ARG A 84 13.31 5.15 -1.50
CA ARG A 84 12.62 4.00 -2.10
C ARG A 84 12.73 2.81 -1.17
N ALA A 85 11.66 2.02 -1.15
CA ALA A 85 11.62 0.84 -0.33
C ALA A 85 10.89 -0.31 -1.00
N SER A 86 11.26 -1.50 -0.59
CA SER A 86 10.52 -2.71 -0.89
C SER A 86 10.39 -3.55 0.38
N CYS A 87 9.32 -4.31 0.47
CA CYS A 87 9.15 -5.27 1.55
C CYS A 87 8.50 -6.54 1.03
N ASN A 88 8.96 -7.67 1.57
CA ASN A 88 8.38 -8.98 1.36
C ASN A 88 8.23 -9.62 2.74
N ILE A 89 7.00 -9.84 3.15
CA ILE A 89 6.66 -10.35 4.48
C ILE A 89 5.79 -11.58 4.30
N LYS A 90 6.20 -12.68 4.92
CA LYS A 90 5.49 -13.95 4.93
C LYS A 90 5.08 -14.28 6.35
N GLY A 91 3.80 -14.16 6.64
CA GLY A 91 3.19 -14.63 7.87
C GLY A 91 2.57 -16.02 7.70
N PRO A 92 2.08 -16.61 8.80
CA PRO A 92 1.49 -17.95 8.78
C PRO A 92 0.27 -18.08 7.85
N SER A 93 -0.47 -17.00 7.64
CA SER A 93 -1.70 -17.00 6.84
C SER A 93 -1.66 -16.03 5.66
N ASN A 94 -0.71 -15.09 5.63
CA ASN A 94 -0.68 -14.01 4.66
C ASN A 94 0.75 -13.79 4.17
N SER A 95 0.89 -13.54 2.89
CA SER A 95 2.11 -12.99 2.32
C SER A 95 1.81 -11.62 1.71
N PHE A 96 2.73 -10.70 1.91
CA PHE A 96 2.62 -9.36 1.38
C PHE A 96 3.96 -8.97 0.72
N GLU A 97 3.88 -8.57 -0.54
CA GLU A 97 5.03 -8.08 -1.29
C GLU A 97 4.72 -6.71 -1.88
N LEU A 98 5.62 -5.77 -1.69
CA LEU A 98 5.52 -4.42 -2.21
C LEU A 98 6.88 -3.97 -2.73
N ASN A 99 6.92 -3.56 -4.00
CA ASN A 99 8.13 -3.09 -4.67
C ASN A 99 7.93 -1.65 -5.16
N GLY A 100 9.01 -0.87 -5.14
CA GLY A 100 8.98 0.50 -5.65
C GLY A 100 8.17 1.49 -4.80
N ALA A 101 7.92 1.14 -3.55
CA ALA A 101 7.25 1.99 -2.58
C ALA A 101 8.17 3.09 -2.03
N ARG A 102 7.62 3.95 -1.19
CA ARG A 102 8.39 4.92 -0.42
C ARG A 102 8.30 4.63 1.07
N ALA A 103 9.45 4.66 1.72
CA ALA A 103 9.54 4.62 3.16
C ALA A 103 9.38 6.03 3.75
N ARG A 104 8.70 6.12 4.85
CA ARG A 104 8.58 7.35 5.66
C ARG A 104 8.62 6.97 7.14
N PHE A 105 9.37 7.71 7.92
CA PHE A 105 9.39 7.57 9.36
C PHE A 105 8.79 8.83 10.01
N ASP A 106 7.78 8.63 10.83
CA ASP A 106 7.20 9.68 11.66
C ASP A 106 7.79 9.58 13.08
N SER A 107 8.60 10.56 13.44
CA SER A 107 9.25 10.61 14.75
C SER A 107 8.31 10.92 15.90
N HIS A 108 7.14 11.53 15.65
CA HIS A 108 6.16 11.84 16.69
C HIS A 108 5.37 10.61 17.13
N THR A 109 5.03 9.77 16.17
CA THR A 109 4.27 8.54 16.41
C THR A 109 5.13 7.30 16.49
N ASN A 110 6.45 7.42 16.21
CA ASN A 110 7.37 6.30 16.06
C ASN A 110 6.87 5.24 15.07
N VAL A 111 6.32 5.67 13.93
CA VAL A 111 5.80 4.77 12.91
C VAL A 111 6.67 4.81 11.67
N LEU A 112 7.16 3.65 11.26
CA LEU A 112 7.76 3.42 9.96
C LEU A 112 6.67 2.94 9.01
N SER A 113 6.47 3.63 7.90
CA SER A 113 5.51 3.26 6.87
C SER A 113 6.21 3.06 5.53
N ILE A 114 5.84 2.00 4.80
CA ILE A 114 6.27 1.76 3.44
C ILE A 114 5.01 1.74 2.59
N LYS A 115 4.81 2.77 1.76
CA LYS A 115 3.58 2.96 1.01
C LYS A 115 3.86 3.17 -0.47
N PHE A 116 3.02 2.52 -1.27
CA PHE A 116 2.85 2.86 -2.68
C PHE A 116 1.53 3.61 -2.79
N TRP A 117 1.60 4.93 -3.03
CA TRP A 117 0.49 5.87 -2.89
C TRP A 117 0.00 5.92 -1.44
N PHE A 118 -1.18 5.34 -1.15
CA PHE A 118 -1.78 5.31 0.18
C PHE A 118 -1.87 3.89 0.77
N ILE A 119 -1.46 2.88 -0.02
CA ILE A 119 -1.51 1.47 0.38
C ILE A 119 -0.12 1.01 0.81
N GLY A 120 -0.05 0.29 1.92
CA GLY A 120 1.18 -0.33 2.38
C GLY A 120 1.21 -0.54 3.89
N PRO A 121 2.16 -1.35 4.34
CA PRO A 121 2.31 -1.69 5.74
C PRO A 121 2.84 -0.52 6.56
N GLN A 122 2.50 -0.57 7.84
CA GLN A 122 2.99 0.34 8.86
C GLN A 122 3.43 -0.48 10.07
N TRP A 123 4.52 -0.06 10.68
CA TRP A 123 5.06 -0.68 11.89
C TRP A 123 5.33 0.37 12.95
N HIS A 124 4.96 0.07 14.18
CA HIS A 124 5.47 0.81 15.30
C HIS A 124 6.94 0.45 15.52
N VAL A 125 7.79 1.45 15.68
CA VAL A 125 9.21 1.27 15.93
C VAL A 125 9.42 1.21 17.44
N ASP A 126 9.48 0.00 17.97
CA ASP A 126 9.73 -0.24 19.39
C ASP A 126 11.18 0.08 19.75
N GLN A 127 12.08 -0.21 18.81
CA GLN A 127 13.51 0.12 18.93
C GLN A 127 14.05 0.56 17.58
N ARG A 128 14.59 1.77 17.54
CA ARG A 128 15.32 2.28 16.36
C ARG A 128 16.54 1.42 16.05
N PRO A 129 17.05 1.49 14.82
CA PRO A 129 18.28 0.82 14.47
C PRO A 129 19.43 1.17 15.43
N ILE A 130 19.95 0.17 16.08
CA ILE A 130 21.13 0.30 16.96
C ILE A 130 22.17 -0.74 16.57
N GLN A 131 23.43 -0.41 16.78
CA GLN A 131 24.51 -1.36 16.62
C GLN A 131 24.63 -2.23 17.88
N LYS A 132 24.51 -3.54 17.70
CA LYS A 132 24.66 -4.53 18.77
C LYS A 132 25.76 -5.52 18.39
N GLY A 133 26.95 -5.28 18.92
CA GLY A 133 28.15 -5.99 18.46
C GLY A 133 28.48 -5.64 16.99
N GLN A 134 28.57 -6.65 16.13
CA GLN A 134 28.89 -6.47 14.72
C GLN A 134 27.64 -6.32 13.81
N ARG A 135 26.43 -6.29 14.38
CA ARG A 135 25.19 -6.27 13.61
C ARG A 135 24.34 -5.07 14.00
N MET A 136 23.64 -4.53 13.04
CA MET A 136 22.58 -3.56 13.28
C MET A 136 21.28 -4.30 13.53
N GLU A 137 20.54 -3.87 14.54
CA GLU A 137 19.26 -4.46 14.94
C GLU A 137 18.21 -3.37 15.11
N MET A 138 16.97 -3.61 14.68
CA MET A 138 15.79 -2.80 15.01
C MET A 138 14.62 -3.71 15.41
N ILE A 139 13.67 -3.15 16.16
CA ILE A 139 12.45 -3.88 16.55
C ILE A 139 11.25 -3.12 16.02
N LEU A 140 10.43 -3.82 15.23
CA LEU A 140 9.20 -3.30 14.62
C LEU A 140 8.04 -4.19 15.04
N ASN A 141 7.02 -3.63 15.72
CA ASN A 141 5.88 -4.38 16.26
C ASN A 141 6.31 -5.64 17.04
N GLY A 142 7.33 -5.52 17.91
CA GLY A 142 7.87 -6.63 18.67
C GLY A 142 8.72 -7.64 17.88
N GLN A 143 8.84 -7.49 16.55
CA GLN A 143 9.63 -8.36 15.70
C GLN A 143 11.04 -7.79 15.52
N ARG A 144 12.05 -8.63 15.70
CA ARG A 144 13.45 -8.25 15.54
C ARG A 144 13.86 -8.36 14.07
N TYR A 145 14.41 -7.28 13.55
CA TYR A 145 15.02 -7.21 12.23
C TYR A 145 16.51 -7.00 12.36
N LEU A 146 17.28 -7.82 11.66
CA LEU A 146 18.73 -7.72 11.60
C LEU A 146 19.12 -7.17 10.22
N ARG A 147 20.02 -6.20 10.23
CA ARG A 147 20.58 -5.68 8.99
C ARG A 147 21.49 -6.74 8.36
N SER A 148 21.15 -7.11 7.14
CA SER A 148 22.05 -7.93 6.34
C SER A 148 23.28 -7.10 6.03
N THR A 149 24.46 -7.60 6.39
CA THR A 149 25.70 -7.04 5.86
C THR A 149 25.60 -7.18 4.33
N PRO A 150 25.80 -6.09 3.54
CA PRO A 150 25.80 -6.23 2.11
C PRO A 150 26.79 -7.34 1.77
N SER A 151 26.29 -8.42 1.18
CA SER A 151 27.17 -9.44 0.61
C SER A 151 27.90 -8.74 -0.54
N ILE A 152 29.16 -8.36 -0.32
CA ILE A 152 30.03 -7.91 -1.39
C ILE A 152 30.01 -9.03 -2.42
N PRO A 153 29.52 -8.81 -3.65
CA PRO A 153 29.51 -9.85 -4.66
C PRO A 153 30.92 -10.44 -4.77
N PRO A 154 31.06 -11.78 -4.84
CA PRO A 154 32.37 -12.40 -5.01
C PRO A 154 32.96 -11.88 -6.33
N GLY A 155 33.90 -10.92 -6.25
CA GLY A 155 34.48 -10.22 -7.39
C GLY A 155 34.78 -8.75 -7.16
N GLN A 156 34.09 -8.07 -6.25
CA GLN A 156 34.45 -6.71 -5.80
C GLN A 156 35.27 -6.79 -4.50
N ARG A 157 36.44 -7.42 -4.55
CA ARG A 157 37.45 -7.15 -3.52
C ARG A 157 37.84 -5.66 -3.64
N ALA A 158 37.75 -4.95 -2.52
CA ALA A 158 38.35 -3.62 -2.44
C ALA A 158 39.77 -3.70 -3.03
N PRO A 159 40.15 -2.76 -3.89
CA PRO A 159 41.51 -2.76 -4.44
C PRO A 159 42.49 -2.78 -3.26
N THR A 160 43.31 -3.79 -3.22
CA THR A 160 44.40 -3.89 -2.23
C THR A 160 45.24 -2.63 -2.37
N PRO A 161 45.44 -1.83 -1.31
CA PRO A 161 46.31 -0.66 -1.39
C PRO A 161 47.68 -1.12 -1.88
N LYS A 162 48.15 -0.44 -2.93
CA LYS A 162 49.45 -0.74 -3.51
C LYS A 162 50.55 -0.43 -2.49
N PRO A 163 51.58 -1.30 -2.32
CA PRO A 163 52.57 -1.16 -1.26
C PRO A 163 53.41 0.15 -1.30
N TRP A 164 53.22 0.99 -2.30
CA TRP A 164 54.00 2.23 -2.52
C TRP A 164 53.17 3.50 -2.25
N GLU A 165 51.94 3.39 -1.73
CA GLU A 165 51.08 4.54 -1.34
C GLU A 165 51.13 4.81 0.19
N VAL A 166 52.14 4.31 0.92
CA VAL A 166 52.39 4.60 2.35
C VAL A 166 53.54 5.56 2.47
#